data_44b5252b91f71089846570440ce91062
#
_entry.id   44b5252b91f71089846570440ce91062
#
_cell.length_a   1.000
_cell.length_b   1.000
_cell.length_c   1.000
_cell.angle_alpha   90.00
_cell.angle_beta   90.00
_cell.angle_gamma   90.00
#
_symmetry.space_group_name_H-M   'P 1'
#
loop_
_entity.id
_entity.type
_entity.pdbx_description
1 polymer ?
#
loop_
_entity_poly.entity_id
_entity_poly.type
_entity_poly.pdbx_seq_one_letter_code
_entity_poly.pdbx_strand_id
1 'polypeptide(L)'
;MNRRRHTTLLLMIVMLMLSACTISYRFNGASIDYTTTKTIQIDNFPIRSAYVWAPMQSIFQNKITEIYTNQTKLRQVKKNGDLQLAGEIVAFDQFNKGISSDGYSSQVQLKMTVNVRFVNNQKHTDDFERQFSATSEYDASQQLNAVQEELVTQMVRDIAEQIFNATVANW
;
A
#
# COMPACT_ATOMS: atom_id res chain seq x y z
N MET A 1 -7.04 25.94 60.15
CA MET A 1 -7.49 24.63 59.60
C MET A 1 -8.11 24.73 58.21
N ASN A 2 -8.65 25.84 57.78
CA ASN A 2 -9.33 26.01 56.50
C ASN A 2 -8.39 26.15 55.29
N ARG A 3 -7.22 26.76 55.38
CA ARG A 3 -6.28 26.94 54.25
C ARG A 3 -5.81 25.60 53.68
N ARG A 4 -5.49 24.62 54.48
CA ARG A 4 -5.07 23.28 54.00
C ARG A 4 -6.19 22.52 53.26
N ARG A 5 -7.45 22.68 53.66
CA ARG A 5 -8.61 22.10 52.96
C ARG A 5 -8.83 22.74 51.60
N HIS A 6 -8.64 24.03 51.45
CA HIS A 6 -8.76 24.71 50.17
C HIS A 6 -7.63 24.32 49.19
N THR A 7 -6.40 24.16 49.70
CA THR A 7 -5.26 23.72 48.84
C THR A 7 -5.42 22.29 48.38
N THR A 8 -5.92 21.37 49.24
CA THR A 8 -6.18 19.98 48.82
C THR A 8 -7.34 19.88 47.82
N LEU A 9 -8.39 20.71 47.98
CA LEU A 9 -9.50 20.76 47.03
C LEU A 9 -9.06 21.32 45.68
N LEU A 10 -8.22 22.32 45.66
CA LEU A 10 -7.66 22.92 44.44
C LEU A 10 -6.77 21.92 43.69
N LEU A 11 -5.95 21.15 44.42
CA LEU A 11 -5.08 20.12 43.84
C LEU A 11 -5.90 18.98 43.19
N MET A 12 -7.01 18.61 43.84
CA MET A 12 -7.91 17.56 43.33
C MET A 12 -8.63 18.00 42.05
N ILE A 13 -9.04 19.27 41.96
CA ILE A 13 -9.66 19.84 40.75
C ILE A 13 -8.66 19.91 39.60
N VAL A 14 -7.40 20.28 39.88
CA VAL A 14 -6.34 20.31 38.85
C VAL A 14 -6.01 18.91 38.36
N MET A 15 -6.00 17.89 39.23
CA MET A 15 -5.82 16.48 38.80
C MET A 15 -6.98 15.97 37.95
N LEU A 16 -8.23 16.38 38.23
CA LEU A 16 -9.39 16.02 37.42
C LEU A 16 -9.36 16.68 36.02
N MET A 17 -8.80 17.89 35.90
CA MET A 17 -8.68 18.58 34.62
C MET A 17 -7.59 17.97 33.70
N LEU A 18 -6.59 17.30 34.26
CA LEU A 18 -5.52 16.64 33.50
C LEU A 18 -5.93 15.30 32.86
N SER A 19 -7.03 14.69 33.32
CA SER A 19 -7.54 13.43 32.76
C SER A 19 -8.50 13.61 31.58
N ALA A 20 -8.82 14.83 31.15
CA ALA A 20 -9.77 15.13 30.08
C ALA A 20 -9.15 15.14 28.67
N CYS A 21 -7.85 14.90 28.52
CA CYS A 21 -7.24 14.71 27.19
C CYS A 21 -7.41 13.25 26.74
N THR A 22 -8.62 12.87 26.38
CA THR A 22 -8.81 11.72 25.50
C THR A 22 -8.32 12.13 24.12
N ILE A 23 -7.08 11.76 23.80
CA ILE A 23 -6.59 11.80 22.41
C ILE A 23 -7.39 10.74 21.67
N SER A 24 -8.49 11.16 21.05
CA SER A 24 -9.19 10.34 20.07
C SER A 24 -8.29 10.30 18.83
N TYR A 25 -7.43 9.27 18.72
CA TYR A 25 -6.86 8.86 17.46
C TYR A 25 -8.02 8.34 16.61
N ARG A 26 -8.69 9.24 15.90
CA ARG A 26 -9.41 8.84 14.71
C ARG A 26 -8.31 8.45 13.71
N PHE A 27 -8.05 7.14 13.60
CA PHE A 27 -7.57 6.57 12.36
C PHE A 27 -8.64 6.89 11.32
N ASN A 28 -8.51 7.98 10.62
CA ASN A 28 -9.21 8.22 9.37
C ASN A 28 -8.60 7.31 8.30
N GLY A 29 -8.57 6.00 8.58
CA GLY A 29 -8.27 5.00 7.58
C GLY A 29 -9.48 4.86 6.70
N ALA A 30 -9.27 5.05 5.40
CA ALA A 30 -10.19 4.96 4.30
C ALA A 30 -11.20 6.12 4.23
N SER A 31 -10.99 7.00 3.29
CA SER A 31 -11.94 8.06 2.91
C SER A 31 -13.16 7.50 2.15
N ILE A 32 -13.42 6.18 2.27
CA ILE A 32 -14.56 5.53 1.62
C ILE A 32 -15.84 5.86 2.40
N ASP A 33 -16.78 6.47 1.72
CA ASP A 33 -18.14 6.54 2.22
C ASP A 33 -18.85 5.19 2.00
N TYR A 34 -18.85 4.33 3.01
CA TYR A 34 -19.49 3.01 2.97
C TYR A 34 -21.03 3.06 2.89
N THR A 35 -21.65 4.23 2.94
CA THR A 35 -23.11 4.37 2.69
C THR A 35 -23.41 4.26 1.21
N THR A 36 -22.53 4.78 0.37
CA THR A 36 -22.65 4.83 -1.09
C THR A 36 -21.77 3.82 -1.81
N THR A 37 -20.56 3.55 -1.28
CA THR A 37 -19.52 2.70 -1.90
C THR A 37 -19.39 1.40 -1.12
N LYS A 38 -19.88 0.29 -1.68
CA LYS A 38 -19.97 -1.01 -1.00
C LYS A 38 -19.20 -2.12 -1.68
N THR A 39 -18.83 -1.92 -2.94
CA THR A 39 -18.25 -2.97 -3.78
C THR A 39 -17.00 -2.48 -4.49
N ILE A 40 -16.07 -3.41 -4.72
CA ILE A 40 -14.89 -3.19 -5.56
C ILE A 40 -14.75 -4.32 -6.58
N GLN A 41 -14.48 -3.95 -7.81
CA GLN A 41 -14.05 -4.84 -8.87
C GLN A 41 -12.53 -4.70 -9.01
N ILE A 42 -11.81 -5.80 -8.89
CA ILE A 42 -10.36 -5.87 -9.12
C ILE A 42 -10.15 -6.78 -10.33
N ASP A 43 -9.69 -6.19 -11.43
CA ASP A 43 -9.39 -6.92 -12.65
C ASP A 43 -8.03 -7.62 -12.56
N ASN A 44 -7.75 -8.52 -13.49
CA ASN A 44 -6.45 -9.17 -13.58
C ASN A 44 -5.38 -8.14 -14.00
N PHE A 45 -4.16 -8.30 -13.45
CA PHE A 45 -2.99 -7.51 -13.79
C PHE A 45 -2.04 -8.33 -14.69
N PRO A 46 -2.22 -8.33 -16.02
CA PRO A 46 -1.36 -9.07 -16.90
C PRO A 46 0.07 -8.52 -16.91
N ILE A 47 1.03 -9.41 -17.19
CA ILE A 47 2.42 -9.03 -17.41
C ILE A 47 2.58 -8.55 -18.86
N ARG A 48 3.03 -7.32 -19.04
CA ARG A 48 3.36 -6.67 -20.31
C ARG A 48 4.82 -6.28 -20.42
N SER A 49 5.61 -6.51 -19.38
CA SER A 49 7.05 -6.30 -19.39
C SER A 49 7.76 -7.26 -20.35
N ALA A 50 8.93 -6.86 -20.84
CA ALA A 50 9.78 -7.70 -21.69
C ALA A 50 10.20 -9.00 -20.99
N TYR A 51 10.47 -8.93 -19.68
CA TYR A 51 10.73 -10.10 -18.85
C TYR A 51 9.42 -10.64 -18.28
N VAL A 52 9.13 -11.90 -18.57
CA VAL A 52 7.91 -12.59 -18.13
C VAL A 52 8.26 -13.72 -17.17
N TRP A 53 7.82 -13.59 -15.94
CA TRP A 53 7.86 -14.65 -14.94
C TRP A 53 6.42 -14.89 -14.45
N ALA A 54 5.82 -16.00 -14.88
CA ALA A 54 4.40 -16.27 -14.69
C ALA A 54 3.90 -16.16 -13.23
N PRO A 55 4.64 -16.61 -12.19
CA PRO A 55 4.21 -16.45 -10.80
C PRO A 55 3.99 -15.01 -10.34
N MET A 56 4.68 -14.02 -10.93
CA MET A 56 4.57 -12.60 -10.59
C MET A 56 3.12 -12.10 -10.69
N GLN A 57 2.38 -12.53 -11.71
CA GLN A 57 0.97 -12.14 -11.87
C GLN A 57 0.11 -12.66 -10.72
N SER A 58 0.29 -13.92 -10.34
CA SER A 58 -0.47 -14.52 -9.25
C SER A 58 -0.13 -13.90 -7.90
N ILE A 59 1.16 -13.64 -7.64
CA ILE A 59 1.63 -12.98 -6.41
C ILE A 59 1.00 -11.59 -6.31
N PHE A 60 1.00 -10.83 -7.41
CA PHE A 60 0.41 -9.48 -7.45
C PHE A 60 -1.10 -9.53 -7.22
N GLN A 61 -1.80 -10.40 -7.97
CA GLN A 61 -3.26 -10.52 -7.87
C GLN A 61 -3.71 -10.93 -6.46
N ASN A 62 -3.02 -11.89 -5.86
CA ASN A 62 -3.32 -12.32 -4.49
C ASN A 62 -3.09 -11.20 -3.50
N LYS A 63 -1.98 -10.47 -3.60
CA LYS A 63 -1.66 -9.40 -2.65
C LYS A 63 -2.59 -8.21 -2.76
N ILE A 64 -2.92 -7.78 -3.97
CA ILE A 64 -3.86 -6.66 -4.15
C ILE A 64 -5.27 -7.05 -3.65
N THR A 65 -5.71 -8.27 -3.91
CA THR A 65 -6.99 -8.78 -3.39
C THR A 65 -7.00 -8.85 -1.86
N GLU A 66 -5.93 -9.37 -1.27
CA GLU A 66 -5.75 -9.51 0.18
C GLU A 66 -5.85 -8.16 0.90
N ILE A 67 -5.13 -7.14 0.42
CA ILE A 67 -5.09 -5.83 1.09
C ILE A 67 -6.48 -5.17 1.12
N TYR A 68 -7.23 -5.21 0.02
CA TYR A 68 -8.59 -4.66 -0.01
C TYR A 68 -9.56 -5.46 0.84
N THR A 69 -9.45 -6.79 0.85
CA THR A 69 -10.32 -7.65 1.65
C THR A 69 -10.10 -7.45 3.15
N ASN A 70 -8.83 -7.30 3.57
CA ASN A 70 -8.49 -7.24 4.98
C ASN A 70 -8.59 -5.83 5.57
N GLN A 71 -8.39 -4.79 4.76
CA GLN A 71 -8.31 -3.41 5.25
C GLN A 71 -9.54 -2.56 4.91
N THR A 72 -10.53 -3.11 4.18
CA THR A 72 -11.78 -2.42 3.88
C THR A 72 -12.99 -3.29 4.21
N LYS A 73 -14.17 -2.64 4.22
CA LYS A 73 -15.47 -3.33 4.27
C LYS A 73 -16.07 -3.55 2.87
N LEU A 74 -15.28 -3.32 1.82
CA LEU A 74 -15.74 -3.49 0.44
C LEU A 74 -15.92 -4.96 0.12
N ARG A 75 -17.04 -5.29 -0.51
CA ARG A 75 -17.28 -6.61 -1.05
C ARG A 75 -16.72 -6.68 -2.47
N GLN A 76 -15.83 -7.64 -2.71
CA GLN A 76 -15.30 -7.86 -4.05
C GLN A 76 -16.37 -8.45 -4.97
N VAL A 77 -16.48 -7.89 -6.18
CA VAL A 77 -17.40 -8.33 -7.24
C VAL A 77 -16.65 -8.51 -8.56
N LYS A 78 -17.21 -9.34 -9.45
CA LYS A 78 -16.59 -9.61 -10.76
C LYS A 78 -16.85 -8.54 -11.80
N LYS A 79 -17.95 -7.79 -11.66
CA LYS A 79 -18.39 -6.76 -12.62
C LYS A 79 -19.21 -5.69 -11.90
N ASN A 80 -19.20 -4.49 -12.47
CA ASN A 80 -20.02 -3.37 -12.02
C ASN A 80 -19.80 -3.01 -10.54
N GLY A 81 -18.54 -3.03 -10.09
CA GLY A 81 -18.16 -2.53 -8.77
C GLY A 81 -18.34 -1.02 -8.67
N ASP A 82 -18.68 -0.53 -7.47
CA ASP A 82 -18.71 0.91 -7.18
C ASP A 82 -17.31 1.52 -7.39
N LEU A 83 -16.27 0.78 -6.99
CA LEU A 83 -14.88 1.04 -7.33
C LEU A 83 -14.39 0.00 -8.33
N GLN A 84 -13.57 0.43 -9.28
CA GLN A 84 -12.94 -0.45 -10.26
C GLN A 84 -11.43 -0.20 -10.26
N LEU A 85 -10.68 -1.28 -10.13
CA LEU A 85 -9.22 -1.28 -10.15
C LEU A 85 -8.75 -2.23 -11.24
N ALA A 86 -8.05 -1.69 -12.22
CA ALA A 86 -7.45 -2.43 -13.31
C ALA A 86 -6.02 -1.96 -13.51
N GLY A 87 -5.19 -2.77 -14.16
CA GLY A 87 -3.83 -2.37 -14.48
C GLY A 87 -3.02 -3.47 -15.13
N GLU A 88 -1.75 -3.20 -15.32
CA GLU A 88 -0.81 -4.13 -15.96
C GLU A 88 0.60 -3.93 -15.41
N ILE A 89 1.39 -4.99 -15.33
CA ILE A 89 2.81 -4.95 -14.96
C ILE A 89 3.59 -4.61 -16.23
N VAL A 90 4.02 -3.33 -16.34
CA VAL A 90 4.60 -2.79 -17.58
C VAL A 90 6.11 -2.91 -17.67
N ALA A 91 6.80 -3.01 -16.51
CA ALA A 91 8.25 -3.17 -16.50
C ALA A 91 8.71 -4.05 -15.32
N PHE A 92 9.75 -4.83 -15.58
CA PHE A 92 10.54 -5.56 -14.59
C PHE A 92 11.98 -5.57 -15.08
N ASP A 93 12.78 -4.64 -14.56
CA ASP A 93 14.10 -4.33 -15.09
C ASP A 93 15.19 -4.58 -14.05
N GLN A 94 16.37 -4.92 -14.53
CA GLN A 94 17.58 -5.07 -13.73
C GLN A 94 18.56 -3.95 -14.03
N PHE A 95 19.14 -3.39 -12.98
CA PHE A 95 20.17 -2.35 -13.08
C PHE A 95 21.37 -2.74 -12.22
N ASN A 96 22.56 -2.68 -12.78
CA ASN A 96 23.80 -2.83 -12.00
C ASN A 96 24.01 -1.58 -11.15
N LYS A 97 24.22 -1.77 -9.86
CA LYS A 97 24.36 -0.68 -8.89
C LYS A 97 25.69 -0.80 -8.16
N GLY A 98 26.53 0.20 -8.38
CA GLY A 98 27.84 0.26 -7.76
C GLY A 98 28.89 -0.66 -8.42
N ILE A 99 30.13 -0.26 -8.29
CA ILE A 99 31.29 -1.04 -8.68
C ILE A 99 32.07 -1.30 -7.39
N SER A 100 32.40 -2.56 -7.09
CA SER A 100 33.28 -2.90 -6.01
C SER A 100 34.72 -2.41 -6.30
N SER A 101 35.57 -2.39 -5.29
CA SER A 101 37.00 -2.06 -5.47
C SER A 101 37.72 -2.90 -6.53
N ASP A 102 37.15 -4.06 -6.86
CA ASP A 102 37.71 -5.02 -7.84
C ASP A 102 37.12 -4.80 -9.26
N GLY A 103 36.34 -3.73 -9.47
CA GLY A 103 35.78 -3.35 -10.77
C GLY A 103 34.51 -4.08 -11.19
N TYR A 104 33.95 -4.94 -10.32
CA TYR A 104 32.69 -5.65 -10.58
C TYR A 104 31.48 -4.98 -9.88
N SER A 105 30.29 -5.15 -10.45
CA SER A 105 29.08 -4.75 -9.76
C SER A 105 28.92 -5.56 -8.48
N SER A 106 28.74 -4.87 -7.35
CA SER A 106 28.53 -5.54 -6.06
C SER A 106 27.06 -5.80 -5.78
N GLN A 107 26.17 -5.04 -6.41
CA GLN A 107 24.72 -5.14 -6.21
C GLN A 107 23.97 -4.97 -7.53
N VAL A 108 22.85 -5.67 -7.63
CA VAL A 108 21.87 -5.54 -8.70
C VAL A 108 20.57 -5.03 -8.10
N GLN A 109 20.03 -3.98 -8.70
CA GLN A 109 18.72 -3.45 -8.37
C GLN A 109 17.68 -3.97 -9.35
N LEU A 110 16.60 -4.53 -8.83
CA LEU A 110 15.38 -4.80 -9.57
C LEU A 110 14.42 -3.62 -9.42
N LYS A 111 13.70 -3.30 -10.49
CA LYS A 111 12.61 -2.34 -10.48
C LYS A 111 11.39 -2.94 -11.14
N MET A 112 10.28 -2.97 -10.42
CA MET A 112 8.96 -3.33 -10.94
C MET A 112 8.14 -2.05 -11.13
N THR A 113 7.43 -1.94 -12.25
CA THR A 113 6.51 -0.83 -12.52
C THR A 113 5.15 -1.39 -12.96
N VAL A 114 4.09 -0.89 -12.36
CA VAL A 114 2.71 -1.27 -12.63
C VAL A 114 1.94 -0.02 -13.05
N ASN A 115 1.30 -0.07 -14.22
CA ASN A 115 0.33 0.95 -14.62
C ASN A 115 -1.03 0.59 -14.04
N VAL A 116 -1.67 1.55 -13.39
CA VAL A 116 -2.94 1.33 -12.66
C VAL A 116 -3.95 2.36 -13.11
N ARG A 117 -5.15 1.86 -13.44
CA ARG A 117 -6.34 2.65 -13.69
C ARG A 117 -7.33 2.39 -12.56
N PHE A 118 -7.73 3.46 -11.89
CA PHE A 118 -8.75 3.46 -10.84
C PHE A 118 -9.94 4.29 -11.29
N VAL A 119 -11.14 3.75 -11.10
CA VAL A 119 -12.41 4.43 -11.38
C VAL A 119 -13.31 4.34 -10.16
N ASN A 120 -13.78 5.49 -9.71
CA ASN A 120 -14.77 5.62 -8.66
C ASN A 120 -16.12 6.00 -9.28
N ASN A 121 -17.01 5.02 -9.48
CA ASN A 121 -18.32 5.23 -10.09
C ASN A 121 -19.26 6.10 -9.25
N GLN A 122 -18.95 6.35 -7.99
CA GLN A 122 -19.68 7.24 -7.11
C GLN A 122 -19.15 8.68 -7.16
N LYS A 123 -17.86 8.85 -7.52
CA LYS A 123 -17.19 10.14 -7.52
C LYS A 123 -16.05 10.17 -8.54
N HIS A 124 -16.38 10.44 -9.79
CA HIS A 124 -15.41 10.44 -10.91
C HIS A 124 -14.25 11.44 -10.78
N THR A 125 -14.31 12.39 -9.84
CA THR A 125 -13.18 13.28 -9.56
C THR A 125 -11.99 12.55 -8.93
N ASP A 126 -12.21 11.35 -8.42
CA ASP A 126 -11.17 10.52 -7.81
C ASP A 126 -10.53 9.54 -8.81
N ASP A 127 -11.02 9.50 -10.07
CA ASP A 127 -10.50 8.65 -11.13
C ASP A 127 -9.07 9.04 -11.48
N PHE A 128 -8.22 8.05 -11.69
CA PHE A 128 -6.86 8.29 -12.18
C PHE A 128 -6.32 7.12 -13.00
N GLU A 129 -5.29 7.41 -13.77
CA GLU A 129 -4.40 6.43 -14.38
C GLU A 129 -2.96 6.87 -14.14
N ARG A 130 -2.17 6.05 -13.46
CA ARG A 130 -0.78 6.35 -13.14
C ARG A 130 0.05 5.10 -12.86
N GLN A 131 1.37 5.28 -12.88
CA GLN A 131 2.33 4.24 -12.57
C GLN A 131 2.74 4.26 -11.11
N PHE A 132 2.88 3.04 -10.56
CA PHE A 132 3.47 2.77 -9.27
C PHE A 132 4.70 1.90 -9.45
N SER A 133 5.73 2.12 -8.66
CA SER A 133 6.95 1.32 -8.78
C SER A 133 7.57 1.05 -7.42
N ALA A 134 8.25 -0.09 -7.34
CA ALA A 134 9.10 -0.47 -6.23
C ALA A 134 10.42 -1.02 -6.73
N THR A 135 11.42 -0.97 -5.88
CA THR A 135 12.75 -1.52 -6.14
C THR A 135 13.17 -2.44 -5.02
N SER A 136 13.95 -3.46 -5.36
CA SER A 136 14.62 -4.32 -4.40
C SER A 136 16.03 -4.61 -4.88
N GLU A 137 16.93 -4.96 -3.98
CA GLU A 137 18.35 -5.15 -4.31
C GLU A 137 18.81 -6.53 -3.85
N TYR A 138 19.77 -7.09 -4.59
CA TYR A 138 20.40 -8.35 -4.22
C TYR A 138 21.87 -8.35 -4.61
N ASP A 139 22.67 -9.21 -3.98
CA ASP A 139 24.10 -9.35 -4.25
C ASP A 139 24.35 -9.91 -5.66
N ALA A 140 25.22 -9.27 -6.43
CA ALA A 140 25.52 -9.67 -7.82
C ALA A 140 26.15 -11.06 -7.94
N SER A 141 26.66 -11.65 -6.84
CA SER A 141 27.13 -13.03 -6.80
C SER A 141 25.99 -14.06 -6.78
N GLN A 142 24.76 -13.63 -6.46
CA GLN A 142 23.58 -14.50 -6.44
C GLN A 142 22.93 -14.56 -7.83
N GLN A 143 22.33 -15.72 -8.14
CA GLN A 143 21.52 -15.84 -9.33
C GLN A 143 20.10 -15.33 -9.08
N LEU A 144 19.55 -14.56 -10.01
CA LEU A 144 18.21 -13.99 -9.87
C LEU A 144 17.15 -15.05 -9.52
N ASN A 145 17.18 -16.20 -10.18
CA ASN A 145 16.21 -17.27 -9.96
C ASN A 145 16.17 -17.81 -8.52
N ALA A 146 17.27 -17.65 -7.77
CA ALA A 146 17.35 -18.09 -6.37
C ALA A 146 16.66 -17.12 -5.39
N VAL A 147 16.58 -15.83 -5.75
CA VAL A 147 16.09 -14.75 -4.86
C VAL A 147 14.83 -14.07 -5.40
N GLN A 148 14.46 -14.37 -6.64
CA GLN A 148 13.42 -13.66 -7.39
C GLN A 148 12.06 -13.67 -6.70
N GLU A 149 11.64 -14.79 -6.15
CA GLU A 149 10.31 -14.91 -5.52
C GLU A 149 10.18 -14.01 -4.29
N GLU A 150 11.22 -13.99 -3.45
CA GLU A 150 11.27 -13.13 -2.27
C GLU A 150 11.27 -11.65 -2.66
N LEU A 151 12.14 -11.26 -3.59
CA LEU A 151 12.26 -9.86 -4.04
C LEU A 151 10.98 -9.37 -4.74
N VAL A 152 10.37 -10.20 -5.59
CA VAL A 152 9.09 -9.88 -6.23
C VAL A 152 7.99 -9.75 -5.19
N THR A 153 7.92 -10.64 -4.20
CA THR A 153 6.90 -10.56 -3.14
C THR A 153 7.03 -9.28 -2.34
N GLN A 154 8.25 -8.84 -2.05
CA GLN A 154 8.50 -7.57 -1.38
C GLN A 154 8.05 -6.38 -2.23
N MET A 155 8.48 -6.29 -3.49
CA MET A 155 8.10 -5.20 -4.40
C MET A 155 6.59 -5.15 -4.64
N VAL A 156 5.94 -6.31 -4.77
CA VAL A 156 4.48 -6.40 -4.91
C VAL A 156 3.77 -5.87 -3.67
N ARG A 157 4.26 -6.16 -2.47
CA ARG A 157 3.70 -5.60 -1.23
C ARG A 157 3.76 -4.09 -1.24
N ASP A 158 4.94 -3.53 -1.54
CA ASP A 158 5.16 -2.08 -1.54
C ASP A 158 4.28 -1.38 -2.59
N ILE A 159 4.14 -1.96 -3.79
CA ILE A 159 3.27 -1.42 -4.84
C ILE A 159 1.78 -1.53 -4.44
N ALA A 160 1.36 -2.67 -3.88
CA ALA A 160 -0.02 -2.86 -3.46
C ALA A 160 -0.43 -1.86 -2.35
N GLU A 161 0.48 -1.57 -1.41
CA GLU A 161 0.28 -0.55 -0.38
C GLU A 161 0.19 0.87 -0.97
N GLN A 162 1.05 1.20 -1.93
CA GLN A 162 0.98 2.48 -2.65
C GLN A 162 -0.36 2.65 -3.38
N ILE A 163 -0.83 1.61 -4.08
CA ILE A 163 -2.10 1.61 -4.79
C ILE A 163 -3.25 1.77 -3.79
N PHE A 164 -3.26 0.99 -2.72
CA PHE A 164 -4.26 1.05 -1.66
C PHE A 164 -4.36 2.45 -1.06
N ASN A 165 -3.22 3.03 -0.70
CA ASN A 165 -3.16 4.39 -0.15
C ASN A 165 -3.67 5.44 -1.14
N ALA A 166 -3.39 5.26 -2.42
CA ALA A 166 -3.82 6.17 -3.46
C ALA A 166 -5.31 6.10 -3.80
N THR A 167 -5.96 4.98 -3.53
CA THR A 167 -7.36 4.73 -3.91
C THR A 167 -8.33 4.90 -2.76
N VAL A 168 -8.05 4.29 -1.61
CA VAL A 168 -9.01 4.17 -0.52
C VAL A 168 -8.55 4.73 0.83
N ALA A 169 -7.26 4.98 0.98
CA ALA A 169 -6.67 5.58 2.17
C ALA A 169 -6.20 7.02 1.93
N ASN A 170 -6.67 7.68 0.87
CA ASN A 170 -6.25 9.04 0.52
C ASN A 170 -6.86 10.03 1.52
N TRP A 171 -5.98 10.74 2.19
CA TRP A 171 -6.22 11.73 3.27
C TRP A 171 -6.36 13.13 2.69
#